data_34d219f9fa890a2f51d45e4e35a8c227
#
_entry.id   34d219f9fa890a2f51d45e4e35a8c227
#
_cell.length_a   1.000
_cell.length_b   1.000
_cell.length_c   1.000
_cell.angle_alpha   90.00
_cell.angle_beta   90.00
_cell.angle_gamma   90.00
#
_symmetry.space_group_name_H-M   'P 1'
#
loop_
_entity.id
_entity.type
_entity.pdbx_description
1 polymer ?
#
loop_
_entity_poly.entity_id
_entity_poly.type
_entity_poly.pdbx_seq_one_letter_code
_entity_poly.pdbx_strand_id
1 'polypeptide(L)'
;MAGRARGGRKAQDQTLTQALQPVVRDLVEDMRERLEDDADQAAVWRARHAGLVEAQRTGATWTDWVEDQLTQAAVGWVLTSVFVRFCEDNDLLGRHKRWISGADADGRARAVDEQERFFTQNLDQGFRGYLRYAFAQLERSPAAASLVGEHAAIHIAEPSDQAAQRLVEFWRQADAENATVWALHDPQLDTRFLGDMYQDLSEYAKKKYALLQTPEFVEEFILDRTLTPALGSVVLAVPGLRMMGALRRWILRSLTRRAVRATSCSGRLADCWTIGDRMSRDLIRQSMPGSL
;
A
#
# COMPACT_ATOMS: atom_id res chain seq x y z
N MET A 1 -5.89 -15.70 -27.11
CA MET A 1 -5.46 -14.29 -27.32
C MET A 1 -5.30 -13.57 -25.98
N ALA A 2 -4.39 -14.03 -25.10
CA ALA A 2 -4.21 -13.47 -23.75
C ALA A 2 -2.83 -12.80 -23.52
N GLY A 3 -2.03 -12.61 -24.57
CA GLY A 3 -0.64 -12.16 -24.43
C GLY A 3 -0.40 -10.64 -24.56
N ARG A 4 -1.41 -9.85 -24.93
CA ARG A 4 -1.19 -8.42 -25.24
C ARG A 4 -1.37 -7.46 -24.06
N ALA A 5 -2.10 -7.86 -23.01
CA ALA A 5 -2.36 -7.00 -21.84
C ALA A 5 -1.19 -6.92 -20.83
N ARG A 6 -0.35 -7.97 -20.75
CA ARG A 6 0.78 -8.01 -19.80
C ARG A 6 1.95 -7.10 -20.16
N GLY A 7 2.21 -6.87 -21.47
CA GLY A 7 3.32 -6.03 -21.89
C GLY A 7 3.11 -4.53 -21.70
N GLY A 8 1.87 -4.05 -21.86
CA GLY A 8 1.53 -2.63 -21.70
C GLY A 8 1.62 -2.16 -20.25
N ARG A 9 1.27 -3.01 -19.29
CA ARG A 9 1.24 -2.66 -17.88
C ARG A 9 2.63 -2.49 -17.28
N LYS A 10 3.57 -3.41 -17.54
CA LYS A 10 4.95 -3.27 -17.05
C LYS A 10 5.63 -1.97 -17.52
N ALA A 11 5.37 -1.55 -18.75
CA ALA A 11 5.92 -0.30 -19.28
C ALA A 11 5.29 0.93 -18.58
N GLN A 12 3.99 0.90 -18.26
CA GLN A 12 3.30 1.97 -17.54
C GLN A 12 3.75 2.06 -16.07
N ASP A 13 3.90 0.92 -15.39
CA ASP A 13 4.36 0.86 -14.01
C ASP A 13 5.80 1.40 -13.88
N GLN A 14 6.71 1.06 -14.80
CA GLN A 14 8.06 1.62 -14.85
C GLN A 14 8.04 3.13 -15.06
N THR A 15 7.19 3.64 -15.93
CA THR A 15 7.05 5.07 -16.18
C THR A 15 6.49 5.81 -14.95
N LEU A 16 5.48 5.25 -14.26
CA LEU A 16 4.95 5.82 -13.03
C LEU A 16 6.01 5.87 -11.93
N THR A 17 6.77 4.79 -11.74
CA THR A 17 7.85 4.75 -10.75
C THR A 17 8.89 5.82 -11.03
N GLN A 18 9.30 5.99 -12.29
CA GLN A 18 10.22 7.05 -12.68
C GLN A 18 9.68 8.45 -12.42
N ALA A 19 8.38 8.67 -12.66
CA ALA A 19 7.71 9.95 -12.40
C ALA A 19 7.56 10.24 -10.89
N LEU A 20 7.45 9.20 -10.06
CA LEU A 20 7.34 9.35 -8.60
C LEU A 20 8.69 9.56 -7.89
N GLN A 21 9.83 9.18 -8.49
CA GLN A 21 11.14 9.38 -7.89
C GLN A 21 11.44 10.86 -7.52
N PRO A 22 11.21 11.86 -8.41
CA PRO A 22 11.37 13.26 -8.03
C PRO A 22 10.39 13.68 -6.92
N VAL A 23 9.14 13.18 -6.92
CA VAL A 23 8.16 13.47 -5.87
C VAL A 23 8.64 12.99 -4.50
N VAL A 24 9.24 11.79 -4.43
CA VAL A 24 9.85 11.30 -3.18
C VAL A 24 11.00 12.21 -2.73
N ARG A 25 11.87 12.63 -3.64
CA ARG A 25 12.99 13.54 -3.30
C ARG A 25 12.50 14.88 -2.78
N ASP A 26 11.50 15.47 -3.43
CA ASP A 26 10.90 16.73 -3.01
C ASP A 26 10.25 16.63 -1.62
N LEU A 27 9.60 15.48 -1.32
CA LEU A 27 9.04 15.20 0.00
C LEU A 27 10.13 15.05 1.07
N VAL A 28 11.23 14.34 0.76
CA VAL A 28 12.37 14.20 1.69
C VAL A 28 12.97 15.56 2.02
N GLU A 29 13.17 16.42 1.02
CA GLU A 29 13.72 17.75 1.22
C GLU A 29 12.78 18.62 2.06
N ASP A 30 11.48 18.66 1.73
CA ASP A 30 10.47 19.39 2.49
C ASP A 30 10.42 18.95 3.97
N MET A 31 10.44 17.63 4.21
CA MET A 31 10.44 17.10 5.58
C MET A 31 11.75 17.40 6.32
N ARG A 32 12.89 17.45 5.62
CA ARG A 32 14.19 17.83 6.19
C ARG A 32 14.19 19.28 6.63
N GLU A 33 13.79 20.21 5.74
CA GLU A 33 13.68 21.64 6.06
C GLU A 33 12.80 21.84 7.29
N ARG A 34 11.66 21.19 7.36
CA ARG A 34 10.75 21.25 8.52
C ARG A 34 11.38 20.71 9.81
N LEU A 35 12.17 19.64 9.74
CA LEU A 35 12.88 19.12 10.91
C LEU A 35 14.00 20.07 11.38
N GLU A 36 14.64 20.76 10.45
CA GLU A 36 15.66 21.77 10.77
C GLU A 36 15.06 23.04 11.38
N ASP A 37 13.87 23.42 10.93
CA ASP A 37 13.15 24.60 11.44
C ASP A 37 12.49 24.33 12.81
N ASP A 38 12.19 23.08 13.17
CA ASP A 38 11.57 22.69 14.44
C ASP A 38 12.63 22.13 15.41
N ALA A 39 13.21 23.03 16.22
CA ALA A 39 14.24 22.67 17.20
C ALA A 39 13.77 21.64 18.24
N ASP A 40 12.49 21.68 18.63
CA ASP A 40 11.94 20.76 19.63
C ASP A 40 11.81 19.36 19.03
N GLN A 41 11.28 19.25 17.81
CA GLN A 41 11.20 17.97 17.11
C GLN A 41 12.61 17.42 16.81
N ALA A 42 13.54 18.26 16.39
CA ALA A 42 14.92 17.87 16.17
C ALA A 42 15.58 17.32 17.45
N ALA A 43 15.30 17.91 18.61
CA ALA A 43 15.81 17.43 19.90
C ALA A 43 15.24 16.03 20.25
N VAL A 44 13.93 15.80 20.03
CA VAL A 44 13.30 14.49 20.22
C VAL A 44 13.96 13.43 19.33
N TRP A 45 14.20 13.76 18.06
CA TRP A 45 14.84 12.83 17.13
C TRP A 45 16.28 12.52 17.52
N ARG A 46 17.04 13.54 17.99
CA ARG A 46 18.43 13.36 18.48
C ARG A 46 18.45 12.42 19.70
N ALA A 47 17.55 12.63 20.65
CA ALA A 47 17.42 11.76 21.82
C ALA A 47 17.07 10.30 21.43
N ARG A 48 16.16 10.13 20.46
CA ARG A 48 15.81 8.81 19.93
C ARG A 48 17.02 8.12 19.28
N HIS A 49 17.76 8.84 18.43
CA HIS A 49 18.96 8.29 17.79
C HIS A 49 20.02 7.91 18.82
N ALA A 50 20.28 8.77 19.81
CA ALA A 50 21.26 8.49 20.89
C ALA A 50 20.88 7.22 21.67
N GLY A 51 19.60 7.04 22.01
CA GLY A 51 19.12 5.82 22.67
C GLY A 51 19.27 4.56 21.82
N LEU A 52 19.10 4.67 20.49
CA LEU A 52 19.33 3.53 19.58
C LEU A 52 20.83 3.17 19.48
N VAL A 53 21.72 4.16 19.50
CA VAL A 53 23.18 3.95 19.50
C VAL A 53 23.61 3.30 20.83
N GLU A 54 23.14 3.81 21.96
CA GLU A 54 23.42 3.25 23.30
C GLU A 54 22.94 1.81 23.42
N ALA A 55 21.75 1.53 22.90
CA ALA A 55 21.19 0.17 22.86
C ALA A 55 21.84 -0.74 21.79
N GLN A 56 22.85 -0.27 21.08
CA GLN A 56 23.55 -0.99 19.99
C GLN A 56 22.59 -1.47 18.87
N ARG A 57 21.48 -0.74 18.64
CA ARG A 57 20.49 -1.06 17.61
C ARG A 57 20.79 -0.40 16.27
N THR A 58 21.65 0.62 16.25
CA THR A 58 22.12 1.26 15.03
C THR A 58 23.59 1.66 15.16
N GLY A 59 24.33 1.58 14.06
CA GLY A 59 25.67 2.14 13.89
C GLY A 59 25.69 3.32 12.90
N ALA A 60 24.52 3.75 12.42
CA ALA A 60 24.41 4.85 11.47
C ALA A 60 24.78 6.18 12.14
N THR A 61 25.41 7.08 11.39
CA THR A 61 25.60 8.45 11.83
C THR A 61 24.26 9.17 11.99
N TRP A 62 24.22 10.29 12.69
CA TRP A 62 23.01 11.11 12.82
C TRP A 62 22.43 11.47 11.45
N THR A 63 23.27 11.94 10.54
CA THR A 63 22.85 12.35 9.19
C THR A 63 22.29 11.19 8.39
N ASP A 64 22.97 10.05 8.37
CA ASP A 64 22.51 8.85 7.65
C ASP A 64 21.20 8.31 8.23
N TRP A 65 21.07 8.33 9.57
CA TRP A 65 19.86 7.88 10.23
C TRP A 65 18.65 8.77 9.94
N VAL A 66 18.83 10.10 9.98
CA VAL A 66 17.76 11.05 9.64
C VAL A 66 17.34 10.88 8.19
N GLU A 67 18.30 10.83 7.25
CA GLU A 67 18.04 10.63 5.83
C GLU A 67 17.21 9.37 5.58
N ASP A 68 17.54 8.31 6.30
CA ASP A 68 16.86 7.04 6.26
C ASP A 68 15.40 7.15 6.74
N GLN A 69 15.19 7.81 7.87
CA GLN A 69 13.85 8.00 8.43
C GLN A 69 12.98 8.87 7.50
N LEU A 70 13.53 9.97 6.97
CA LEU A 70 12.81 10.85 6.05
C LEU A 70 12.49 10.16 4.73
N THR A 71 13.42 9.38 4.19
CA THR A 71 13.18 8.58 2.98
C THR A 71 12.06 7.56 3.20
N GLN A 72 12.07 6.86 4.35
CA GLN A 72 11.00 5.92 4.68
C GLN A 72 9.65 6.62 4.80
N ALA A 73 9.59 7.79 5.43
CA ALA A 73 8.37 8.57 5.54
C ALA A 73 7.87 9.00 4.16
N ALA A 74 8.71 9.61 3.33
CA ALA A 74 8.35 10.10 1.99
C ALA A 74 7.86 8.95 1.09
N VAL A 75 8.58 7.83 1.05
CA VAL A 75 8.15 6.62 0.33
C VAL A 75 6.81 6.11 0.89
N GLY A 76 6.63 6.13 2.22
CA GLY A 76 5.36 5.77 2.86
C GLY A 76 4.19 6.63 2.39
N TRP A 77 4.33 7.95 2.36
CA TRP A 77 3.31 8.88 1.85
C TRP A 77 2.97 8.65 0.39
N VAL A 78 3.99 8.47 -0.46
CA VAL A 78 3.81 8.21 -1.89
C VAL A 78 3.10 6.87 -2.11
N LEU A 79 3.57 5.78 -1.51
CA LEU A 79 2.97 4.46 -1.69
C LEU A 79 1.56 4.37 -1.14
N THR A 80 1.28 5.03 -0.01
CA THR A 80 -0.09 5.09 0.52
C THR A 80 -1.00 5.82 -0.45
N SER A 81 -0.53 6.91 -1.07
CA SER A 81 -1.28 7.61 -2.12
C SER A 81 -1.52 6.74 -3.36
N VAL A 82 -0.52 5.98 -3.82
CA VAL A 82 -0.66 4.98 -4.91
C VAL A 82 -1.74 3.97 -4.55
N PHE A 83 -1.74 3.47 -3.31
CA PHE A 83 -2.70 2.47 -2.88
C PHE A 83 -4.13 3.02 -2.80
N VAL A 84 -4.31 4.24 -2.28
CA VAL A 84 -5.62 4.93 -2.34
C VAL A 84 -6.07 5.07 -3.79
N ARG A 85 -5.20 5.54 -4.69
CA ARG A 85 -5.49 5.68 -6.11
C ARG A 85 -5.90 4.34 -6.76
N PHE A 86 -5.17 3.26 -6.44
CA PHE A 86 -5.54 1.92 -6.91
C PHE A 86 -6.93 1.51 -6.41
N CYS A 87 -7.22 1.76 -5.14
CA CYS A 87 -8.53 1.46 -4.57
C CYS A 87 -9.65 2.32 -5.19
N GLU A 88 -9.38 3.59 -5.46
CA GLU A 88 -10.32 4.49 -6.14
C GLU A 88 -10.65 4.00 -7.55
N ASP A 89 -9.64 3.70 -8.36
CA ASP A 89 -9.81 3.33 -9.76
C ASP A 89 -10.48 1.96 -9.94
N ASN A 90 -10.45 1.12 -8.90
CA ASN A 90 -11.05 -0.22 -8.89
C ASN A 90 -12.29 -0.33 -7.99
N ASP A 91 -12.85 0.79 -7.52
CA ASP A 91 -14.05 0.88 -6.66
C ASP A 91 -14.00 0.03 -5.37
N LEU A 92 -12.79 -0.18 -4.80
CA LEU A 92 -12.59 -1.05 -3.63
C LEU A 92 -12.97 -0.41 -2.29
N LEU A 93 -13.01 0.93 -2.21
CA LEU A 93 -13.38 1.70 -1.01
C LEU A 93 -14.81 2.26 -1.07
N GLY A 94 -15.62 1.73 -1.96
CA GLY A 94 -16.98 2.15 -2.20
C GLY A 94 -17.16 2.71 -3.60
N ARG A 95 -18.29 2.32 -4.21
CA ARG A 95 -18.57 2.65 -5.60
C ARG A 95 -18.58 4.16 -5.83
N HIS A 96 -17.79 4.59 -6.81
CA HIS A 96 -17.64 5.99 -7.22
C HIS A 96 -17.09 6.93 -6.13
N LYS A 97 -16.55 6.41 -5.03
CA LYS A 97 -15.85 7.23 -4.03
C LYS A 97 -14.47 7.60 -4.54
N ARG A 98 -14.14 8.88 -4.47
CA ARG A 98 -12.86 9.44 -4.91
C ARG A 98 -12.42 10.50 -3.90
N TRP A 99 -11.16 10.47 -3.54
CA TRP A 99 -10.55 11.44 -2.62
C TRP A 99 -9.36 12.13 -3.29
N ILE A 100 -8.41 11.36 -3.81
CA ILE A 100 -7.20 11.94 -4.42
C ILE A 100 -7.47 12.33 -5.86
N SER A 101 -7.99 11.42 -6.68
CA SER A 101 -8.26 11.63 -8.10
C SER A 101 -9.31 10.62 -8.61
N GLY A 102 -9.17 10.12 -9.82
CA GLY A 102 -9.98 9.10 -10.46
C GLY A 102 -9.36 8.71 -11.79
N ALA A 103 -9.83 7.63 -12.39
CA ALA A 103 -9.32 7.14 -13.67
C ALA A 103 -9.70 8.06 -14.87
N ASP A 104 -10.70 8.90 -14.70
CA ASP A 104 -11.28 9.78 -15.73
C ASP A 104 -11.59 11.17 -15.20
N ALA A 105 -12.10 12.04 -16.06
CA ALA A 105 -12.45 13.42 -15.74
C ALA A 105 -13.55 13.50 -14.66
N ASP A 106 -14.56 12.62 -14.73
CA ASP A 106 -15.64 12.57 -13.75
C ASP A 106 -15.12 12.15 -12.36
N GLY A 107 -14.21 11.20 -12.32
CA GLY A 107 -13.56 10.77 -11.09
C GLY A 107 -12.74 11.90 -10.45
N ARG A 108 -11.97 12.64 -11.26
CA ARG A 108 -11.23 13.83 -10.80
C ARG A 108 -12.16 14.91 -10.25
N ALA A 109 -13.25 15.20 -10.94
CA ALA A 109 -14.23 16.18 -10.47
C ALA A 109 -14.81 15.79 -9.10
N ARG A 110 -15.19 14.52 -8.90
CA ARG A 110 -15.68 14.02 -7.59
C ARG A 110 -14.63 14.13 -6.50
N ALA A 111 -13.34 13.92 -6.81
CA ALA A 111 -12.27 14.09 -5.85
C ALA A 111 -12.07 15.56 -5.45
N VAL A 112 -12.29 16.50 -6.39
CA VAL A 112 -12.28 17.93 -6.09
C VAL A 112 -13.48 18.31 -5.21
N ASP A 113 -14.69 17.84 -5.53
CA ASP A 113 -15.89 18.07 -4.72
C ASP A 113 -15.71 17.53 -3.28
N GLU A 114 -15.08 16.37 -3.11
CA GLU A 114 -14.81 15.80 -1.79
C GLU A 114 -13.77 16.62 -1.02
N GLN A 115 -12.74 17.12 -1.69
CA GLN A 115 -11.75 18.03 -1.12
C GLN A 115 -12.37 19.34 -0.66
N GLU A 116 -13.22 19.96 -1.47
CA GLU A 116 -13.91 21.21 -1.12
C GLU A 116 -14.84 21.01 0.09
N ARG A 117 -15.53 19.86 0.14
CA ARG A 117 -16.35 19.47 1.28
C ARG A 117 -15.51 19.31 2.54
N PHE A 118 -14.36 18.63 2.44
CA PHE A 118 -13.44 18.47 3.57
C PHE A 118 -12.96 19.82 4.10
N PHE A 119 -12.51 20.73 3.25
CA PHE A 119 -12.03 22.05 3.66
C PHE A 119 -13.15 22.93 4.24
N THR A 120 -14.37 22.80 3.73
CA THR A 120 -15.54 23.51 4.30
C THR A 120 -15.85 23.03 5.72
N GLN A 121 -15.63 21.75 6.02
CA GLN A 121 -15.90 21.14 7.33
C GLN A 121 -14.71 21.25 8.30
N ASN A 122 -13.50 21.47 7.80
CA ASN A 122 -12.24 21.48 8.56
C ASN A 122 -11.41 22.70 8.16
N LEU A 123 -11.84 23.88 8.60
CA LEU A 123 -11.26 25.17 8.21
C LEU A 123 -9.81 25.38 8.65
N ASP A 124 -9.34 24.63 9.63
CA ASP A 124 -7.99 24.64 10.20
C ASP A 124 -7.05 23.63 9.50
N GLN A 125 -7.58 22.81 8.61
CA GLN A 125 -6.83 21.76 7.92
C GLN A 125 -6.45 22.19 6.50
N GLY A 126 -5.24 21.79 6.07
CA GLY A 126 -4.75 21.96 4.71
C GLY A 126 -4.71 20.63 3.93
N PHE A 127 -3.90 20.60 2.88
CA PHE A 127 -3.75 19.42 2.01
C PHE A 127 -3.13 18.21 2.74
N ARG A 128 -2.25 18.42 3.70
CA ARG A 128 -1.73 17.35 4.56
C ARG A 128 -2.86 16.67 5.34
N GLY A 129 -3.71 17.47 5.98
CA GLY A 129 -4.89 16.97 6.67
C GLY A 129 -5.84 16.23 5.75
N TYR A 130 -6.04 16.75 4.54
CA TYR A 130 -6.85 16.12 3.52
C TYR A 130 -6.29 14.76 3.06
N LEU A 131 -4.99 14.65 2.81
CA LEU A 131 -4.36 13.35 2.48
C LEU A 131 -4.49 12.35 3.62
N ARG A 132 -4.32 12.78 4.88
CA ARG A 132 -4.55 11.92 6.04
C ARG A 132 -6.01 11.42 6.11
N TYR A 133 -6.97 12.29 5.81
CA TYR A 133 -8.38 11.90 5.70
C TYR A 133 -8.59 10.86 4.59
N ALA A 134 -7.99 11.04 3.42
CA ALA A 134 -8.03 10.07 2.33
C ALA A 134 -7.38 8.73 2.71
N PHE A 135 -6.24 8.76 3.39
CA PHE A 135 -5.51 7.57 3.85
C PHE A 135 -6.30 6.79 4.92
N ALA A 136 -6.99 7.48 5.81
CA ALA A 136 -7.84 6.85 6.83
C ALA A 136 -8.98 5.99 6.22
N GLN A 137 -9.34 6.21 4.96
CA GLN A 137 -10.31 5.33 4.29
C GLN A 137 -9.79 3.90 4.12
N LEU A 138 -8.47 3.72 4.07
CA LEU A 138 -7.82 2.40 3.98
C LEU A 138 -8.00 1.57 5.26
N GLU A 139 -8.17 2.19 6.42
CA GLU A 139 -8.40 1.49 7.69
C GLU A 139 -9.65 0.59 7.66
N ARG A 140 -10.59 0.92 6.79
CA ARG A 140 -11.81 0.11 6.58
C ARG A 140 -11.52 -1.25 5.96
N SER A 141 -10.36 -1.40 5.33
CA SER A 141 -9.92 -2.66 4.73
C SER A 141 -8.84 -3.31 5.61
N PRO A 142 -9.08 -4.50 6.18
CA PRO A 142 -8.08 -5.20 6.98
C PRO A 142 -6.76 -5.45 6.25
N ALA A 143 -6.80 -5.60 4.93
CA ALA A 143 -5.62 -5.79 4.09
C ALA A 143 -4.77 -4.53 3.94
N ALA A 144 -5.38 -3.34 4.03
CA ALA A 144 -4.71 -2.06 3.84
C ALA A 144 -4.44 -1.32 5.16
N ALA A 145 -5.04 -1.75 6.27
CA ALA A 145 -4.90 -1.10 7.57
C ALA A 145 -3.44 -1.00 8.04
N SER A 146 -2.58 -1.93 7.64
CA SER A 146 -1.14 -1.89 7.98
C SER A 146 -0.38 -0.74 7.31
N LEU A 147 -0.89 -0.20 6.20
CA LEU A 147 -0.26 0.93 5.49
C LEU A 147 -0.46 2.26 6.22
N VAL A 148 -1.49 2.36 7.06
CA VAL A 148 -1.88 3.58 7.76
C VAL A 148 -1.98 3.39 9.28
N GLY A 149 -1.72 2.18 9.78
CA GLY A 149 -1.75 1.86 11.21
C GLY A 149 -0.65 2.57 12.00
N GLU A 150 -0.71 2.49 13.32
CA GLU A 150 0.16 3.18 14.27
C GLU A 150 1.67 3.10 13.96
N HIS A 151 2.11 2.01 13.36
CA HIS A 151 3.53 1.77 13.02
C HIS A 151 3.85 2.03 11.55
N ALA A 152 2.92 2.61 10.80
CA ALA A 152 3.12 2.90 9.38
C ALA A 152 4.17 4.02 9.18
N ALA A 153 4.89 3.93 8.07
CA ALA A 153 5.96 4.89 7.73
C ALA A 153 5.47 6.33 7.61
N ILE A 154 4.20 6.54 7.27
CA ILE A 154 3.56 7.87 7.19
C ILE A 154 3.57 8.66 8.51
N HIS A 155 3.75 7.97 9.66
CA HIS A 155 3.81 8.60 10.98
C HIS A 155 5.24 8.94 11.44
N ILE A 156 6.27 8.61 10.68
CA ILE A 156 7.66 8.93 11.01
C ILE A 156 7.89 10.43 10.87
N ALA A 157 7.47 11.01 9.75
CA ALA A 157 7.50 12.43 9.46
C ALA A 157 6.33 12.82 8.56
N GLU A 158 5.90 14.07 8.64
CA GLU A 158 4.78 14.61 7.85
C GLU A 158 5.29 15.70 6.89
N PRO A 159 4.80 15.74 5.65
CA PRO A 159 5.12 16.82 4.71
C PRO A 159 4.45 18.13 5.13
N SER A 160 4.90 19.24 4.55
CA SER A 160 4.16 20.50 4.60
C SER A 160 2.84 20.41 3.82
N ASP A 161 1.93 21.35 4.07
CA ASP A 161 0.70 21.43 3.27
C ASP A 161 0.98 21.65 1.78
N GLN A 162 2.02 22.42 1.46
CA GLN A 162 2.42 22.66 0.08
C GLN A 162 2.96 21.39 -0.60
N ALA A 163 3.78 20.60 0.09
CA ALA A 163 4.28 19.34 -0.45
C ALA A 163 3.15 18.30 -0.61
N ALA A 164 2.22 18.26 0.34
CA ALA A 164 1.01 17.45 0.24
C ALA A 164 0.12 17.87 -0.93
N GLN A 165 -0.04 19.19 -1.18
CA GLN A 165 -0.74 19.72 -2.34
C GLN A 165 -0.10 19.24 -3.65
N ARG A 166 1.23 19.37 -3.79
CA ARG A 166 1.94 18.88 -4.99
C ARG A 166 1.73 17.40 -5.24
N LEU A 167 1.66 16.57 -4.18
CA LEU A 167 1.35 15.15 -4.32
C LEU A 167 -0.08 14.91 -4.83
N VAL A 168 -1.08 15.67 -4.38
CA VAL A 168 -2.45 15.61 -4.91
C VAL A 168 -2.49 16.05 -6.37
N GLU A 169 -1.82 17.16 -6.70
CA GLU A 169 -1.75 17.70 -8.06
C GLU A 169 -1.07 16.73 -9.03
N PHE A 170 -0.01 16.03 -8.59
CA PHE A 170 0.61 14.96 -9.39
C PHE A 170 -0.42 13.91 -9.84
N TRP A 171 -1.29 13.47 -8.96
CA TRP A 171 -2.32 12.48 -9.28
C TRP A 171 -3.46 13.01 -10.13
N ARG A 172 -3.65 14.32 -10.16
CA ARG A 172 -4.71 14.99 -10.95
C ARG A 172 -4.27 15.44 -12.33
N GLN A 173 -3.04 15.14 -12.73
CA GLN A 173 -2.55 15.44 -14.07
C GLN A 173 -3.44 14.79 -15.12
N ALA A 174 -3.80 15.59 -16.14
CA ALA A 174 -4.58 15.15 -17.28
C ALA A 174 -3.78 15.32 -18.57
N ASP A 175 -4.01 14.43 -19.52
CA ASP A 175 -3.47 14.55 -20.87
C ASP A 175 -4.29 15.54 -21.73
N ALA A 176 -3.92 15.66 -23.00
CA ALA A 176 -4.61 16.56 -23.95
C ALA A 176 -6.06 16.17 -24.22
N GLU A 177 -6.44 14.92 -23.95
CA GLU A 177 -7.78 14.37 -24.13
C GLU A 177 -8.59 14.40 -22.81
N ASN A 178 -8.03 15.07 -21.78
CA ASN A 178 -8.61 15.14 -20.44
C ASN A 178 -8.75 13.78 -19.74
N ALA A 179 -7.99 12.76 -20.16
CA ALA A 179 -7.86 11.52 -19.42
C ALA A 179 -6.83 11.67 -18.28
N THR A 180 -6.99 10.89 -17.21
CA THR A 180 -6.00 10.88 -16.12
C THR A 180 -4.71 10.22 -16.58
N VAL A 181 -3.58 10.91 -16.46
CA VAL A 181 -2.26 10.41 -16.88
C VAL A 181 -1.91 9.10 -16.15
N TRP A 182 -2.19 9.05 -14.83
CA TRP A 182 -1.87 7.90 -13.98
C TRP A 182 -3.13 7.16 -13.56
N ALA A 183 -3.73 6.40 -14.47
CA ALA A 183 -4.85 5.51 -14.17
C ALA A 183 -4.34 4.14 -13.71
N LEU A 184 -4.86 3.65 -12.57
CA LEU A 184 -4.45 2.39 -11.94
C LEU A 184 -5.54 1.31 -11.99
N HIS A 185 -6.45 1.41 -12.98
CA HIS A 185 -7.51 0.41 -13.16
C HIS A 185 -6.94 -0.96 -13.56
N ASP A 186 -7.29 -2.00 -12.80
CA ASP A 186 -6.89 -3.38 -13.05
C ASP A 186 -8.00 -4.38 -12.73
N PRO A 187 -8.62 -4.99 -13.77
CA PRO A 187 -9.66 -6.00 -13.56
C PRO A 187 -9.20 -7.24 -12.77
N GLN A 188 -7.90 -7.50 -12.71
CA GLN A 188 -7.34 -8.64 -11.99
C GLN A 188 -6.95 -8.30 -10.54
N LEU A 189 -6.99 -7.01 -10.18
CA LEU A 189 -6.61 -6.48 -8.87
C LEU A 189 -5.21 -6.97 -8.42
N ASP A 190 -4.26 -6.96 -9.35
CA ASP A 190 -2.89 -7.36 -9.06
C ASP A 190 -2.14 -6.24 -8.35
N THR A 191 -1.73 -6.48 -7.10
CA THR A 191 -1.03 -5.51 -6.25
C THR A 191 0.49 -5.72 -6.21
N ARG A 192 1.03 -6.64 -7.01
CA ARG A 192 2.48 -6.92 -7.01
C ARG A 192 3.30 -5.69 -7.40
N PHE A 193 2.77 -4.85 -8.30
CA PHE A 193 3.43 -3.62 -8.70
C PHE A 193 3.74 -2.67 -7.52
N LEU A 194 2.98 -2.72 -6.43
CA LEU A 194 3.25 -1.93 -5.23
C LEU A 194 4.55 -2.35 -4.54
N GLY A 195 4.83 -3.66 -4.52
CA GLY A 195 6.08 -4.18 -3.98
C GLY A 195 7.28 -3.81 -4.85
N ASP A 196 7.14 -3.94 -6.18
CA ASP A 196 8.17 -3.52 -7.13
C ASP A 196 8.44 -2.02 -7.01
N MET A 197 7.39 -1.21 -6.92
CA MET A 197 7.48 0.24 -6.76
C MET A 197 8.16 0.63 -5.44
N TYR A 198 7.83 -0.05 -4.32
CA TYR A 198 8.52 0.17 -3.05
C TYR A 198 10.02 -0.05 -3.15
N GLN A 199 10.44 -1.12 -3.82
CA GLN A 199 11.86 -1.40 -4.03
C GLN A 199 12.54 -0.35 -4.90
N ASP A 200 11.87 0.12 -5.93
CA ASP A 200 12.42 1.08 -6.89
C ASP A 200 12.45 2.52 -6.34
N LEU A 201 11.47 2.89 -5.50
CA LEU A 201 11.42 4.21 -4.86
C LEU A 201 12.36 4.32 -3.66
N SER A 202 12.65 3.19 -2.99
CA SER A 202 13.53 3.15 -1.83
C SER A 202 14.88 2.55 -2.21
N GLU A 203 15.81 3.36 -2.71
CA GLU A 203 17.21 2.92 -2.91
C GLU A 203 17.87 2.41 -1.63
N TYR A 204 17.43 2.92 -0.49
CA TYR A 204 17.87 2.47 0.83
C TYR A 204 17.40 1.05 1.13
N ALA A 205 16.12 0.74 0.90
CA ALA A 205 15.61 -0.61 1.05
C ALA A 205 16.35 -1.59 0.12
N LYS A 206 16.65 -1.15 -1.10
CA LYS A 206 17.42 -1.91 -2.08
C LYS A 206 18.86 -2.22 -1.61
N LYS A 207 19.54 -1.22 -1.04
CA LYS A 207 20.94 -1.35 -0.56
C LYS A 207 21.05 -2.11 0.77
N LYS A 208 20.14 -1.86 1.71
CA LYS A 208 20.23 -2.40 3.07
C LYS A 208 19.65 -3.81 3.21
N TYR A 209 18.57 -4.10 2.52
CA TYR A 209 17.85 -5.36 2.70
C TYR A 209 18.00 -6.32 1.53
N ALA A 210 18.66 -5.90 0.43
CA ALA A 210 18.75 -6.68 -0.82
C ALA A 210 17.39 -7.31 -1.18
N LEU A 211 16.31 -6.53 -1.01
CA LEU A 211 14.93 -6.97 -1.22
C LEU A 211 14.74 -7.25 -2.71
N LEU A 212 15.03 -8.47 -3.11
CA LEU A 212 14.63 -9.00 -4.39
C LEU A 212 13.30 -9.72 -4.17
N GLN A 213 12.27 -9.30 -4.87
CA GLN A 213 11.01 -10.04 -4.86
C GLN A 213 11.25 -11.46 -5.37
N THR A 214 10.67 -12.42 -4.69
CA THR A 214 10.71 -13.80 -5.15
C THR A 214 9.95 -13.88 -6.49
N PRO A 215 10.56 -14.42 -7.56
CA PRO A 215 9.87 -14.59 -8.84
C PRO A 215 8.59 -15.41 -8.68
N GLU A 216 7.53 -15.03 -9.41
CA GLU A 216 6.19 -15.64 -9.31
C GLU A 216 6.22 -17.16 -9.41
N PHE A 217 7.02 -17.71 -10.34
CA PHE A 217 7.11 -19.16 -10.51
C PHE A 217 7.71 -19.88 -9.29
N VAL A 218 8.61 -19.20 -8.52
CA VAL A 218 9.18 -19.73 -7.28
C VAL A 218 8.14 -19.68 -6.15
N GLU A 219 7.39 -18.56 -6.04
CA GLU A 219 6.29 -18.43 -5.09
C GLU A 219 5.21 -19.49 -5.36
N GLU A 220 4.76 -19.64 -6.60
CA GLU A 220 3.79 -20.66 -7.00
C GLU A 220 4.31 -22.06 -6.67
N PHE A 221 5.58 -22.35 -6.99
CA PHE A 221 6.18 -23.65 -6.68
C PHE A 221 6.20 -23.94 -5.17
N ILE A 222 6.58 -22.95 -4.35
CA ILE A 222 6.60 -23.12 -2.88
C ILE A 222 5.18 -23.34 -2.36
N LEU A 223 4.21 -22.54 -2.82
CA LEU A 223 2.82 -22.64 -2.37
C LEU A 223 2.15 -23.93 -2.78
N ASP A 224 2.43 -24.41 -3.99
CA ASP A 224 1.92 -25.70 -4.46
C ASP A 224 2.47 -26.88 -3.66
N ARG A 225 3.67 -26.77 -3.12
CA ARG A 225 4.30 -27.80 -2.30
C ARG A 225 3.99 -27.70 -0.81
N THR A 226 3.53 -26.54 -0.32
CA THR A 226 3.30 -26.27 1.10
C THR A 226 1.85 -25.97 1.40
N LEU A 227 1.32 -24.85 0.93
CA LEU A 227 0.00 -24.33 1.27
C LEU A 227 -1.13 -25.16 0.59
N THR A 228 -0.95 -25.48 -0.69
CA THR A 228 -1.96 -26.23 -1.44
C THR A 228 -2.28 -27.60 -0.82
N PRO A 229 -1.30 -28.45 -0.43
CA PRO A 229 -1.57 -29.69 0.28
C PRO A 229 -2.19 -29.47 1.67
N ALA A 230 -1.72 -28.46 2.43
CA ALA A 230 -2.24 -28.15 3.76
C ALA A 230 -3.71 -27.74 3.69
N LEU A 231 -4.08 -26.83 2.77
CA LEU A 231 -5.48 -26.44 2.53
C LEU A 231 -6.32 -27.62 2.03
N GLY A 232 -5.75 -28.50 1.20
CA GLY A 232 -6.39 -29.73 0.77
C GLY A 232 -6.79 -30.63 1.94
N SER A 233 -5.93 -30.77 2.93
CA SER A 233 -6.17 -31.55 4.14
C SER A 233 -7.25 -30.91 5.03
N VAL A 234 -7.23 -29.60 5.21
CA VAL A 234 -8.23 -28.85 6.00
C VAL A 234 -9.60 -28.92 5.33
N VAL A 235 -9.70 -28.73 4.02
CA VAL A 235 -10.96 -28.79 3.27
C VAL A 235 -11.57 -30.20 3.30
N LEU A 236 -10.74 -31.24 3.35
CA LEU A 236 -11.21 -32.62 3.49
C LEU A 236 -11.72 -32.95 4.90
N ALA A 237 -11.26 -32.24 5.92
CA ALA A 237 -11.64 -32.47 7.31
C ALA A 237 -12.98 -31.78 7.68
N VAL A 238 -13.52 -30.88 6.84
CA VAL A 238 -14.81 -30.22 7.10
C VAL A 238 -15.94 -31.02 6.50
N PRO A 239 -16.87 -31.62 7.33
CA PRO A 239 -18.04 -32.33 6.84
C PRO A 239 -18.94 -31.36 6.05
N GLY A 240 -19.31 -31.75 4.84
CA GLY A 240 -20.20 -30.96 3.95
C GLY A 240 -19.50 -30.28 2.77
N LEU A 241 -18.17 -30.03 2.79
CA LEU A 241 -17.45 -29.47 1.66
C LEU A 241 -17.06 -30.48 0.56
N ARG A 242 -17.47 -31.75 0.73
CA ARG A 242 -17.16 -32.83 -0.22
C ARG A 242 -17.84 -32.69 -1.60
N MET A 243 -18.78 -31.77 -1.77
CA MET A 243 -19.74 -31.84 -2.87
C MET A 243 -19.45 -30.98 -4.11
N MET A 244 -18.29 -30.31 -4.29
CA MET A 244 -18.04 -29.65 -5.57
C MET A 244 -16.56 -29.58 -5.93
N GLY A 245 -16.05 -30.50 -6.70
CA GLY A 245 -14.65 -30.52 -7.16
C GLY A 245 -14.20 -29.30 -7.97
N ALA A 246 -15.13 -28.58 -8.61
CA ALA A 246 -14.85 -27.33 -9.31
C ALA A 246 -14.75 -26.13 -8.34
N LEU A 247 -15.66 -26.05 -7.35
CA LEU A 247 -15.67 -25.01 -6.31
C LEU A 247 -14.44 -25.15 -5.40
N ARG A 248 -14.06 -26.39 -5.07
CA ARG A 248 -12.83 -26.70 -4.33
C ARG A 248 -11.58 -26.20 -5.06
N ARG A 249 -11.45 -26.46 -6.36
CA ARG A 249 -10.33 -25.97 -7.17
C ARG A 249 -10.33 -24.46 -7.29
N TRP A 250 -11.48 -23.83 -7.39
CA TRP A 250 -11.62 -22.39 -7.44
C TRP A 250 -11.26 -21.73 -6.09
N ILE A 251 -11.76 -22.25 -4.96
CA ILE A 251 -11.43 -21.79 -3.61
C ILE A 251 -9.94 -21.94 -3.34
N LEU A 252 -9.35 -23.10 -3.63
CA LEU A 252 -7.92 -23.34 -3.45
C LEU A 252 -7.08 -22.37 -4.30
N ARG A 253 -7.42 -22.20 -5.58
CA ARG A 253 -6.71 -21.26 -6.46
C ARG A 253 -6.90 -19.81 -6.04
N SER A 254 -8.07 -19.40 -5.58
CA SER A 254 -8.30 -18.02 -5.13
C SER A 254 -7.64 -17.75 -3.77
N LEU A 255 -7.60 -18.71 -2.85
CA LEU A 255 -6.90 -18.60 -1.58
C LEU A 255 -5.38 -18.61 -1.77
N THR A 256 -4.86 -19.48 -2.65
CA THR A 256 -3.43 -19.52 -2.99
C THR A 256 -2.99 -18.21 -3.64
N ARG A 257 -3.74 -17.69 -4.61
CA ARG A 257 -3.47 -16.38 -5.23
C ARG A 257 -3.56 -15.21 -4.24
N ARG A 258 -4.47 -15.27 -3.26
CA ARG A 258 -4.58 -14.24 -2.20
C ARG A 258 -3.44 -14.34 -1.19
N ALA A 259 -3.01 -15.55 -0.84
CA ALA A 259 -1.85 -15.76 0.05
C ALA A 259 -0.55 -15.28 -0.59
N VAL A 260 -0.32 -15.58 -1.89
CA VAL A 260 0.80 -15.04 -2.68
C VAL A 260 0.80 -13.51 -2.67
N ARG A 261 -0.37 -12.90 -2.89
CA ARG A 261 -0.50 -11.43 -2.87
C ARG A 261 -0.22 -10.82 -1.49
N ALA A 262 -0.61 -11.50 -0.41
CA ALA A 262 -0.35 -11.04 0.96
C ALA A 262 1.13 -11.17 1.35
N THR A 263 1.83 -12.23 0.94
CA THR A 263 3.25 -12.43 1.22
C THR A 263 4.15 -11.47 0.46
N SER A 264 3.78 -11.10 -0.76
CA SER A 264 4.55 -10.11 -1.53
C SER A 264 4.45 -8.69 -0.95
N CYS A 265 3.39 -8.37 -0.21
CA CYS A 265 3.19 -7.05 0.40
C CYS A 265 3.78 -6.91 1.80
N SER A 266 3.89 -7.98 2.60
CA SER A 266 4.17 -7.87 4.04
C SER A 266 5.56 -8.35 4.49
N GLY A 267 6.30 -9.09 3.69
CA GLY A 267 7.65 -9.56 4.02
C GLY A 267 7.78 -10.38 5.32
N ARG A 268 6.68 -10.73 5.99
CA ARG A 268 6.65 -11.51 7.23
C ARG A 268 5.75 -12.74 7.12
N LEU A 269 6.38 -13.90 7.12
CA LEU A 269 5.71 -15.21 7.17
C LEU A 269 4.76 -15.38 8.39
N ALA A 270 4.99 -14.63 9.48
CA ALA A 270 4.15 -14.67 10.68
C ALA A 270 2.72 -14.13 10.43
N ASP A 271 2.54 -13.18 9.50
CA ASP A 271 1.24 -12.59 9.22
C ASP A 271 0.36 -13.51 8.36
N CYS A 272 0.97 -14.40 7.58
CA CYS A 272 0.22 -15.42 6.80
C CYS A 272 -0.49 -16.44 7.69
N TRP A 273 0.11 -16.80 8.83
CA TRP A 273 -0.49 -17.74 9.79
C TRP A 273 -1.72 -17.13 10.47
N THR A 274 -1.64 -15.86 10.86
CA THR A 274 -2.77 -15.14 11.49
C THR A 274 -3.91 -14.86 10.51
N ILE A 275 -3.61 -14.61 9.23
CA ILE A 275 -4.63 -14.44 8.18
C ILE A 275 -5.32 -15.76 7.87
N GLY A 276 -4.58 -16.88 7.79
CA GLY A 276 -5.14 -18.20 7.58
C GLY A 276 -6.05 -18.66 8.73
N ASP A 277 -5.66 -18.42 9.98
CA ASP A 277 -6.40 -18.78 11.17
C ASP A 277 -7.67 -17.91 11.37
N ARG A 278 -7.61 -16.60 11.01
CA ARG A 278 -8.76 -15.70 11.04
C ARG A 278 -9.76 -16.01 9.94
N MET A 279 -9.29 -16.31 8.72
CA MET A 279 -10.16 -16.73 7.61
C MET A 279 -10.82 -18.09 7.84
N SER A 280 -10.15 -19.04 8.50
CA SER A 280 -10.74 -20.31 8.90
C SER A 280 -11.86 -20.12 9.92
N ARG A 281 -11.70 -19.20 10.87
CA ARG A 281 -12.74 -18.88 11.87
C ARG A 281 -13.95 -18.17 11.26
N ASP A 282 -13.74 -17.28 10.30
CA ASP A 282 -14.84 -16.56 9.63
C ASP A 282 -15.61 -17.47 8.68
N LEU A 283 -14.94 -18.38 7.98
CA LEU A 283 -15.59 -19.41 7.14
C LEU A 283 -16.41 -20.39 7.99
N ILE A 284 -15.93 -20.79 9.16
CA ILE A 284 -16.65 -21.66 10.10
C ILE A 284 -17.87 -20.92 10.68
N ARG A 285 -17.76 -19.61 10.97
CA ARG A 285 -18.90 -18.80 11.45
C ARG A 285 -19.99 -18.58 10.39
N GLN A 286 -19.62 -18.46 9.12
CA GLN A 286 -20.60 -18.29 8.03
C GLN A 286 -21.24 -19.62 7.57
N SER A 287 -20.65 -20.75 7.90
CA SER A 287 -21.17 -22.07 7.52
C SER A 287 -22.10 -22.72 8.56
N MET A 288 -22.29 -22.11 9.74
CA MET A 288 -23.27 -22.57 10.70
C MET A 288 -24.62 -21.89 10.43
N PRO A 289 -25.68 -22.62 9.96
CA PRO A 289 -27.04 -22.08 9.98
C PRO A 289 -27.44 -21.90 11.44
N GLY A 290 -28.02 -20.72 11.74
CA GLY A 290 -28.45 -20.35 13.07
C GLY A 290 -29.24 -21.47 13.74
N SER A 291 -28.76 -21.92 14.87
CA SER A 291 -29.58 -22.62 15.86
C SER A 291 -30.19 -21.58 16.79
N LEU A 292 -31.50 -21.54 16.79
CA LEU A 292 -32.40 -20.88 17.72
C LEU A 292 -31.91 -20.91 19.19
#